data_c1fe9fcb82a7bf44b43c35a8aac6df89
#
_entry.id   c1fe9fcb82a7bf44b43c35a8aac6df89
#
_cell.length_a   1.000
_cell.length_b   1.000
_cell.length_c   1.000
_cell.angle_alpha   90.00
_cell.angle_beta   90.00
_cell.angle_gamma   90.00
#
_symmetry.space_group_name_H-M   'P 1'
#
loop_
_entity.id
_entity.type
_entity.pdbx_description
1 polymer ?
#
loop_
_entity_poly.entity_id
_entity_poly.type
_entity_poly.pdbx_seq_one_letter_code
_entity_poly.pdbx_strand_id
1 'polypeptide(L)'
;MITIYHNFEFMKYALDNYTTERDERTLGKVTVTAVAHVETDSLEEAYRLTNNIEVGWEQNEGVEAIGRAKNHRSTSVGDILMDKDGAFHVVEPLSGFRKLTPEEIADITFYTISKE
;
A
#
# COMPACT_ATOMS: atom_id res chain seq x y z
N MET A 1 13.99 0.97 4.96
CA MET A 1 13.32 0.88 3.64
C MET A 1 11.90 0.41 3.82
N ILE A 2 10.99 1.01 3.11
CA ILE A 2 9.58 0.65 3.14
C ILE A 2 9.20 0.06 1.79
N THR A 3 8.46 -1.06 1.79
CA THR A 3 7.94 -1.66 0.57
C THR A 3 6.46 -1.29 0.44
N ILE A 4 6.08 -0.80 -0.73
CA ILE A 4 4.72 -0.40 -1.03
C ILE A 4 4.03 -1.52 -1.80
N TYR A 5 2.87 -1.94 -1.33
CA TYR A 5 2.01 -2.90 -2.02
C TYR A 5 0.71 -2.20 -2.40
N HIS A 6 0.38 -2.21 -3.69
CA HIS A 6 -0.89 -1.66 -4.16
C HIS A 6 -1.98 -2.73 -4.12
N ASN A 7 -3.12 -2.34 -3.61
CA ASN A 7 -4.32 -3.16 -3.55
C ASN A 7 -5.23 -2.73 -4.70
N PHE A 8 -5.29 -3.54 -5.75
CA PHE A 8 -6.13 -3.23 -6.90
C PHE A 8 -7.61 -3.52 -6.65
N GLU A 9 -7.94 -3.99 -5.45
CA GLU A 9 -9.32 -4.21 -5.01
C GLU A 9 -9.77 -3.13 -4.02
N PHE A 10 -9.16 -1.93 -4.09
CA PHE A 10 -9.42 -0.88 -3.10
C PHE A 10 -10.90 -0.47 -3.04
N MET A 11 -11.63 -0.56 -4.16
CA MET A 11 -13.06 -0.25 -4.16
C MET A 11 -13.83 -1.19 -3.22
N LYS A 12 -13.47 -2.45 -3.23
CA LYS A 12 -14.06 -3.42 -2.31
C LYS A 12 -13.74 -3.05 -0.87
N TYR A 13 -12.48 -2.69 -0.60
CA TYR A 13 -12.07 -2.24 0.72
C TYR A 13 -12.87 -1.01 1.16
N ALA A 14 -12.98 -0.02 0.27
CA ALA A 14 -13.70 1.21 0.57
C ALA A 14 -15.18 0.93 0.87
N LEU A 15 -15.82 0.08 0.07
CA LEU A 15 -17.21 -0.28 0.29
C LEU A 15 -17.40 -1.01 1.63
N ASP A 16 -16.53 -1.98 1.92
CA ASP A 16 -16.65 -2.79 3.12
C ASP A 16 -16.39 -2.02 4.41
N ASN A 17 -15.52 -1.00 4.36
CA ASN A 17 -15.08 -0.30 5.55
C ASN A 17 -15.59 1.13 5.66
N TYR A 18 -16.02 1.73 4.57
CA TYR A 18 -16.46 3.12 4.52
C TYR A 18 -17.97 3.24 4.62
N THR A 19 -18.70 2.33 3.97
CA THR A 19 -20.14 2.41 3.87
C THR A 19 -20.87 1.55 4.90
N THR A 20 -20.16 0.64 5.58
CA THR A 20 -20.74 -0.17 6.63
C THR A 20 -20.44 0.43 8.00
N GLU A 21 -21.42 0.42 8.86
CA GLU A 21 -21.26 0.87 10.26
C GLU A 21 -20.58 -0.23 11.06
N ARG A 22 -19.30 -0.47 10.78
CA ARG A 22 -18.52 -1.44 11.53
C ARG A 22 -17.59 -0.75 12.49
N ASP A 23 -17.49 -1.26 13.69
CA ASP A 23 -16.49 -0.82 14.67
C ASP A 23 -15.09 -1.28 14.28
N GLU A 24 -15.00 -2.40 13.57
CA GLU A 24 -13.74 -2.97 13.11
C GLU A 24 -13.65 -2.93 11.60
N ARG A 25 -12.54 -2.42 11.09
CA ARG A 25 -12.24 -2.40 9.67
C ARG A 25 -11.34 -3.57 9.32
N THR A 26 -11.61 -4.20 8.19
CA THR A 26 -10.83 -5.34 7.73
C THR A 26 -10.67 -5.30 6.22
N LEU A 27 -9.53 -5.77 5.75
CA LEU A 27 -9.27 -5.91 4.32
C LEU A 27 -9.98 -7.12 3.71
N GLY A 28 -10.22 -8.16 4.52
CA GLY A 28 -10.71 -9.43 4.00
C GLY A 28 -9.65 -10.13 3.16
N LYS A 29 -10.09 -11.01 2.28
CA LYS A 29 -9.18 -11.74 1.38
C LYS A 29 -8.87 -10.90 0.15
N VAL A 30 -7.64 -10.43 0.05
CA VAL A 30 -7.20 -9.58 -1.07
C VAL A 30 -5.83 -10.02 -1.56
N THR A 31 -5.52 -9.66 -2.80
CA THR A 31 -4.17 -9.78 -3.36
C THR A 31 -3.60 -8.39 -3.52
N VAL A 32 -2.41 -8.18 -2.99
CA VAL A 32 -1.69 -6.92 -3.12
C VAL A 32 -0.40 -7.16 -3.87
N THR A 33 0.02 -6.18 -4.66
CA THR A 33 1.19 -6.29 -5.53
C THR A 33 2.25 -5.28 -5.11
N ALA A 34 3.48 -5.76 -4.92
CA ALA A 34 4.60 -4.89 -4.62
C ALA A 34 4.91 -3.99 -5.83
N VAL A 35 4.93 -2.68 -5.61
CA VAL A 35 5.16 -1.70 -6.69
C VAL A 35 6.37 -0.81 -6.44
N ALA A 36 6.87 -0.71 -5.21
CA ALA A 36 8.01 0.16 -4.92
C ALA A 36 8.74 -0.23 -3.65
N HIS A 37 10.05 0.06 -3.66
CA HIS A 37 10.85 0.18 -2.45
C HIS A 37 11.18 1.65 -2.26
N VAL A 38 11.01 2.16 -1.06
CA VAL A 38 11.27 3.57 -0.76
C VAL A 38 12.31 3.66 0.36
N GLU A 39 13.37 4.41 0.12
CA GLU A 39 14.44 4.58 1.10
C GLU A 39 14.06 5.61 2.16
N THR A 40 13.22 5.18 3.07
CA THR A 40 12.81 5.93 4.25
C THR A 40 12.29 4.96 5.30
N ASP A 41 12.27 5.38 6.54
CA ASP A 41 11.66 4.63 7.63
C ASP A 41 10.31 5.23 8.04
N SER A 42 9.92 6.34 7.41
CA SER A 42 8.66 7.04 7.70
C SER A 42 7.56 6.59 6.75
N LEU A 43 6.46 6.07 7.29
CA LEU A 43 5.30 5.67 6.50
C LEU A 43 4.72 6.87 5.74
N GLU A 44 4.64 8.03 6.40
CA GLU A 44 4.11 9.24 5.78
C GLU A 44 4.98 9.70 4.61
N GLU A 45 6.29 9.64 4.77
CA GLU A 45 7.21 10.02 3.71
C GLU A 45 7.13 9.04 2.53
N ALA A 46 7.05 7.72 2.81
CA ALA A 46 6.88 6.73 1.77
C ALA A 46 5.58 6.93 1.01
N TYR A 47 4.51 7.25 1.72
CA TYR A 47 3.21 7.56 1.10
C TYR A 47 3.33 8.78 0.19
N ARG A 48 3.94 9.86 0.69
CA ARG A 48 4.13 11.10 -0.08
C ARG A 48 4.95 10.87 -1.34
N LEU A 49 6.04 10.12 -1.23
CA LEU A 49 6.95 9.87 -2.35
C LEU A 49 6.34 8.95 -3.42
N THR A 50 5.28 8.23 -3.10
CA THR A 50 4.60 7.35 -4.06
C THR A 50 3.25 7.93 -4.50
N ASN A 51 3.15 9.25 -4.47
CA ASN A 51 2.00 9.98 -5.01
C ASN A 51 2.42 10.80 -6.22
N ASN A 52 1.55 10.86 -7.23
CA ASN A 52 1.78 11.63 -8.43
C ASN A 52 1.34 13.07 -8.18
N ILE A 53 2.28 13.96 -7.91
CA ILE A 53 1.99 15.37 -7.67
C ILE A 53 2.35 16.19 -8.91
N GLU A 54 3.63 16.31 -9.21
CA GLU A 54 4.11 17.06 -10.38
C GLU A 54 4.61 16.14 -11.46
N VAL A 55 5.19 15.00 -11.05
CA VAL A 55 5.72 13.98 -11.96
C VAL A 55 5.26 12.62 -11.48
N GLY A 56 5.41 11.59 -12.33
CA GLY A 56 5.16 10.22 -11.90
C GLY A 56 6.02 9.89 -10.68
N TRP A 57 5.43 9.24 -9.67
CA TRP A 57 6.13 9.00 -8.42
C TRP A 57 7.37 8.10 -8.58
N GLU A 58 7.42 7.28 -9.61
CA GLU A 58 8.57 6.42 -9.90
C GLU A 58 9.82 7.22 -10.27
N GLN A 59 9.68 8.51 -10.53
CA GLN A 59 10.81 9.41 -10.80
C GLN A 59 11.35 10.08 -9.55
N ASN A 60 10.70 9.91 -8.40
CA ASN A 60 11.16 10.53 -7.17
C ASN A 60 12.46 9.88 -6.67
N GLU A 61 13.37 10.71 -6.16
CA GLU A 61 14.60 10.24 -5.55
C GLU A 61 14.28 9.36 -4.34
N GLY A 62 15.00 8.25 -4.21
CA GLY A 62 14.79 7.31 -3.11
C GLY A 62 13.70 6.28 -3.37
N VAL A 63 13.05 6.34 -4.52
CA VAL A 63 11.98 5.40 -4.90
C VAL A 63 12.47 4.49 -6.00
N GLU A 64 12.39 3.18 -5.76
CA GLU A 64 12.65 2.17 -6.77
C GLU A 64 11.34 1.49 -7.14
N ALA A 65 10.88 1.72 -8.36
CA ALA A 65 9.68 1.07 -8.86
C ALA A 65 9.94 -0.41 -9.13
N ILE A 66 8.98 -1.25 -8.82
CA ILE A 66 9.04 -2.69 -9.04
C ILE A 66 8.12 -3.06 -10.21
N GLY A 67 8.62 -3.93 -11.08
CA GLY A 67 7.86 -4.38 -12.23
C GLY A 67 7.94 -3.43 -13.40
N ARG A 68 7.20 -3.74 -14.47
CA ARG A 68 7.23 -2.99 -15.72
C ARG A 68 6.03 -2.08 -15.92
N ALA A 69 5.16 -1.99 -14.94
CA ALA A 69 3.97 -1.17 -15.09
C ALA A 69 4.38 0.29 -15.30
N LYS A 70 3.88 0.87 -16.37
CA LYS A 70 4.00 2.31 -16.62
C LYS A 70 2.78 2.96 -16.01
N ASN A 71 2.95 4.19 -15.59
CA ASN A 71 1.84 4.97 -15.05
C ASN A 71 1.22 4.33 -13.81
N HIS A 72 2.08 3.96 -12.87
CA HIS A 72 1.61 3.51 -11.56
C HIS A 72 0.73 4.59 -10.95
N ARG A 73 -0.44 4.18 -10.45
CA ARG A 73 -1.27 5.13 -9.70
C ARG A 73 -0.59 5.52 -8.40
N SER A 74 -1.03 6.63 -7.82
CA SER A 74 -0.59 7.02 -6.49
C SER A 74 -1.02 5.99 -5.45
N THR A 75 -0.21 5.83 -4.40
CA THR A 75 -0.58 5.03 -3.24
C THR A 75 -1.80 5.66 -2.58
N SER A 76 -2.75 4.85 -2.20
CA SER A 76 -4.07 5.30 -1.79
C SER A 76 -4.65 4.42 -0.68
N VAL A 77 -5.84 4.76 -0.24
CA VAL A 77 -6.60 3.99 0.77
C VAL A 77 -6.68 2.52 0.37
N GLY A 78 -6.43 1.63 1.32
CA GLY A 78 -6.44 0.19 1.11
C GLY A 78 -5.11 -0.39 0.67
N ASP A 79 -4.15 0.45 0.30
CA ASP A 79 -2.80 -0.01 -0.02
C ASP A 79 -2.03 -0.33 1.26
N ILE A 80 -0.99 -1.15 1.13
CA ILE A 80 -0.25 -1.65 2.29
C ILE A 80 1.21 -1.22 2.19
N LEU A 81 1.75 -0.77 3.32
CA LEU A 81 3.16 -0.44 3.47
C LEU A 81 3.80 -1.40 4.47
N MET A 82 4.89 -2.05 4.06
CA MET A 82 5.68 -2.87 4.97
C MET A 82 6.85 -2.04 5.48
N ASP A 83 6.95 -1.88 6.79
CA ASP A 83 8.01 -1.08 7.38
C ASP A 83 9.34 -1.86 7.44
N LYS A 84 10.38 -1.21 7.96
CA LYS A 84 11.73 -1.79 8.04
C LYS A 84 11.80 -3.04 8.93
N ASP A 85 10.86 -3.19 9.85
CA ASP A 85 10.82 -4.31 10.78
C ASP A 85 9.93 -5.45 10.28
N GLY A 86 9.34 -5.30 9.10
CA GLY A 86 8.48 -6.30 8.50
C GLY A 86 7.02 -6.21 8.94
N ALA A 87 6.64 -5.18 9.66
CA ALA A 87 5.24 -4.96 10.03
C ALA A 87 4.48 -4.33 8.88
N PHE A 88 3.23 -4.73 8.71
CA PHE A 88 2.38 -4.26 7.62
C PHE A 88 1.37 -3.25 8.13
N HIS A 89 1.18 -2.19 7.35
CA HIS A 89 0.25 -1.11 7.67
C HIS A 89 -0.64 -0.83 6.46
N VAL A 90 -1.94 -0.69 6.70
CA VAL A 90 -2.88 -0.32 5.64
C VAL A 90 -3.17 1.17 5.70
N VAL A 91 -3.31 1.79 4.53
CA VAL A 91 -3.71 3.20 4.44
C VAL A 91 -5.20 3.29 4.73
N GLU A 92 -5.55 4.03 5.79
CA GLU A 92 -6.92 4.19 6.23
C GLU A 92 -7.56 5.44 5.65
N PRO A 93 -8.87 5.42 5.41
CA PRO A 93 -9.59 6.64 5.05
C PRO A 93 -9.50 7.64 6.21
N LEU A 94 -9.00 8.84 5.94
CA LEU A 94 -8.99 9.97 6.87
C LEU A 94 -8.09 9.84 8.09
N SER A 95 -7.58 8.67 8.42
CA SER A 95 -6.92 8.45 9.71
C SER A 95 -5.47 7.95 9.63
N GLY A 96 -4.85 8.04 8.48
CA GLY A 96 -3.45 7.65 8.32
C GLY A 96 -3.25 6.15 8.15
N PHE A 97 -2.48 5.52 9.02
CA PHE A 97 -2.08 4.14 8.83
C PHE A 97 -2.53 3.29 10.02
N ARG A 98 -3.00 2.07 9.71
CA ARG A 98 -3.37 1.11 10.74
C ARG A 98 -2.52 -0.15 10.59
N LYS A 99 -1.88 -0.57 11.68
CA LYS A 99 -1.09 -1.80 11.67
C LYS A 99 -2.02 -3.01 11.54
N LEU A 100 -1.68 -3.90 10.62
CA LEU A 100 -2.47 -5.11 10.38
C LEU A 100 -2.25 -6.15 11.48
N THR A 101 -3.31 -6.88 11.81
CA THR A 101 -3.24 -8.01 12.73
C THR A 101 -2.71 -9.25 12.02
N PRO A 102 -2.18 -10.25 12.76
CA PRO A 102 -1.79 -11.53 12.13
C PRO A 102 -2.92 -12.20 11.36
N GLU A 103 -4.14 -12.09 11.84
CA GLU A 103 -5.32 -12.66 11.19
C GLU A 103 -5.57 -11.99 9.82
N GLU A 104 -5.45 -10.67 9.76
CA GLU A 104 -5.59 -9.94 8.51
C GLU A 104 -4.48 -10.30 7.53
N ILE A 105 -3.24 -10.40 8.01
CA ILE A 105 -2.09 -10.76 7.17
C ILE A 105 -2.28 -12.15 6.56
N ALA A 106 -2.86 -13.08 7.31
CA ALA A 106 -3.10 -14.44 6.84
C ALA A 106 -4.06 -14.49 5.65
N ASP A 107 -4.96 -13.51 5.53
CA ASP A 107 -5.93 -13.43 4.43
C ASP A 107 -5.39 -12.68 3.20
N ILE A 108 -4.19 -12.13 3.28
CA ILE A 108 -3.61 -11.34 2.20
C ILE A 108 -2.64 -12.19 1.40
N THR A 109 -2.76 -12.13 0.07
CA THR A 109 -1.77 -12.71 -0.84
C THR A 109 -0.86 -11.58 -1.32
N PHE A 110 0.43 -11.71 -1.04
CA PHE A 110 1.44 -10.74 -1.45
C PHE A 110 2.09 -11.22 -2.73
N TYR A 111 2.08 -10.39 -3.74
CA TYR A 111 2.60 -10.73 -5.06
C TYR A 111 3.69 -9.73 -5.47
N THR A 112 4.77 -10.24 -6.05
CA THR A 112 5.85 -9.41 -6.58
C THR A 112 6.06 -9.76 -8.04
N ILE A 113 5.96 -8.74 -8.91
CA ILE A 113 6.20 -8.92 -10.33
C ILE A 113 7.71 -9.02 -10.57
N SER A 114 8.12 -10.06 -11.31
CA SER A 114 9.51 -10.23 -11.65
C SER A 114 9.98 -9.13 -12.61
N LYS A 115 11.17 -8.61 -12.35
CA LYS A 115 11.83 -7.65 -13.26
C LYS A 115 12.51 -8.43 -14.39
N GLU A 116 11.98 -8.32 -15.56
CA GLU A 116 12.64 -8.84 -16.75
C GLU A 116 12.50 -7.88 -17.90
#